data_d31ef119183cf2dd7f9c2dcf00ead28f
#
_entry.id   d31ef119183cf2dd7f9c2dcf00ead28f
#
_cell.length_a   1.000
_cell.length_b   1.000
_cell.length_c   1.000
_cell.angle_alpha   90.00
_cell.angle_beta   90.00
_cell.angle_gamma   90.00
#
_symmetry.space_group_name_H-M   'P 1'
#
loop_
_entity.id
_entity.type
_entity.pdbx_description
1 polymer ?
#
loop_
_entity_poly.entity_id
_entity_poly.type
_entity_poly.pdbx_seq_one_letter_code
_entity_poly.pdbx_strand_id
1 'polypeptide(L)'
;MKKETPISLRHLRRITAILLLCPISLSSIQASVASDQSDVSSAPVCQEQTSGILRAEKINPTTVDVLFTNQQRMTIDFYGENIFRVFQDNSGGVIRDPEAKPEAQILVDQPRRKVSGLSVDEKDGYITLTTAQVRIELNKQTGLMKVFNPLTGKCVIEEVAPVVFGPKEVTVTLKENPEEYFYGGGVQNGRFSHKGKVIAIENQNSWTDGGVASPAPFYWSTNGYGMMWYTFRKGEYDFGATEKNIVKLSHNSSYLDIFYMVNDGAVSLLNDFYQLTGNPVLLPKFGFYEGHLNAYNRDYWKEDEKGILFEDGKRYKESQKDNGGIKESLNGEKNNYQFSARAVIDRYKNHDMPLGWLLPNDGYGAGYGQTETLDGNIANLKSLGDYARKNGVEIGLWTQSDLHPKEGVSALLQRDIVKEVRDAGVRVLKTDVAWVGA
;
A
#
# COMPACT_ATOMS: atom_id res chain seq x y z
N MET A 1 -42.86 14.24 -31.89
CA MET A 1 -43.89 14.27 -30.85
C MET A 1 -44.34 12.86 -30.54
N LYS A 2 -43.82 12.27 -29.45
CA LYS A 2 -44.44 11.17 -28.70
C LYS A 2 -43.99 11.32 -27.24
N LYS A 3 -44.98 11.21 -26.37
CA LYS A 3 -45.03 11.63 -24.97
C LYS A 3 -44.17 10.77 -24.06
N GLU A 4 -43.51 11.44 -23.13
CA GLU A 4 -42.93 10.87 -21.90
C GLU A 4 -44.04 10.44 -20.94
N THR A 5 -43.83 9.33 -20.25
CA THR A 5 -44.66 8.92 -19.13
C THR A 5 -43.73 8.70 -17.91
N PRO A 6 -44.01 9.27 -16.74
CA PRO A 6 -43.15 9.20 -15.58
C PRO A 6 -43.38 7.92 -14.79
N ILE A 7 -42.29 7.31 -14.32
CA ILE A 7 -42.29 6.14 -13.42
C ILE A 7 -42.43 6.61 -11.97
N SER A 8 -43.47 6.11 -11.33
CA SER A 8 -43.90 6.36 -9.97
C SER A 8 -42.98 5.69 -8.93
N LEU A 9 -42.50 6.50 -7.98
CA LEU A 9 -41.98 6.01 -6.68
C LEU A 9 -43.15 5.49 -5.84
N ARG A 10 -43.08 4.23 -5.42
CA ARG A 10 -43.65 3.70 -4.13
C ARG A 10 -43.31 2.22 -3.97
N HIS A 11 -42.40 1.91 -2.99
CA HIS A 11 -42.68 0.90 -1.97
C HIS A 11 -41.50 0.80 -0.99
N LEU A 12 -41.58 1.63 0.05
CA LEU A 12 -40.90 1.36 1.32
C LEU A 12 -41.59 0.16 1.97
N ARG A 13 -40.89 -0.92 2.22
CA ARG A 13 -41.32 -1.94 3.21
C ARG A 13 -40.35 -1.98 4.37
N ARG A 14 -40.93 -1.72 5.55
CA ARG A 14 -40.34 -1.82 6.87
C ARG A 14 -39.95 -3.28 7.15
N ILE A 15 -38.75 -3.50 7.61
CA ILE A 15 -38.34 -4.76 8.24
C ILE A 15 -38.30 -4.51 9.75
N THR A 16 -39.19 -5.20 10.44
CA THR A 16 -39.31 -5.22 11.91
C THR A 16 -38.30 -6.24 12.44
N ALA A 17 -37.34 -5.77 13.27
CA ALA A 17 -36.45 -6.66 13.99
C ALA A 17 -37.16 -7.24 15.21
N ILE A 18 -37.18 -8.57 15.31
CA ILE A 18 -37.64 -9.31 16.48
C ILE A 18 -36.45 -9.50 17.42
N LEU A 19 -36.50 -8.87 18.60
CA LEU A 19 -35.62 -9.12 19.73
C LEU A 19 -36.13 -10.35 20.49
N LEU A 20 -35.35 -11.41 20.54
CA LEU A 20 -35.56 -12.52 21.45
C LEU A 20 -34.85 -12.21 22.79
N LEU A 21 -35.64 -11.95 23.82
CA LEU A 21 -35.19 -11.85 25.21
C LEU A 21 -35.12 -13.26 25.82
N CYS A 22 -33.94 -13.65 26.28
CA CYS A 22 -33.77 -14.81 27.17
C CYS A 22 -33.56 -14.31 28.59
N PRO A 23 -34.27 -14.82 29.60
CA PRO A 23 -34.14 -14.39 31.00
C PRO A 23 -32.96 -15.12 31.66
N ILE A 24 -32.00 -14.36 32.22
CA ILE A 24 -30.99 -14.89 33.14
C ILE A 24 -31.41 -14.52 34.55
N SER A 25 -31.54 -15.55 35.39
CA SER A 25 -31.89 -15.48 36.79
C SER A 25 -30.83 -14.76 37.64
N LEU A 26 -31.27 -13.77 38.43
CA LEU A 26 -30.49 -13.17 39.51
C LEU A 26 -30.39 -14.15 40.69
N SER A 27 -29.17 -14.47 41.06
CA SER A 27 -28.86 -14.94 42.41
C SER A 27 -28.04 -13.87 43.14
N SER A 28 -28.63 -13.34 44.20
CA SER A 28 -28.07 -12.36 45.09
C SER A 28 -26.93 -12.92 45.93
N ILE A 29 -25.76 -12.28 45.86
CA ILE A 29 -24.71 -12.43 46.87
C ILE A 29 -24.48 -11.04 47.47
N GLN A 30 -24.87 -10.90 48.74
CA GLN A 30 -24.48 -9.77 49.57
C GLN A 30 -23.01 -9.96 49.97
N ALA A 31 -22.18 -9.01 49.65
CA ALA A 31 -20.85 -8.86 50.23
C ALA A 31 -20.71 -7.46 50.83
N SER A 32 -20.25 -7.43 52.05
CA SER A 32 -20.10 -6.32 52.94
C SER A 32 -19.16 -5.22 52.39
N VAL A 33 -19.57 -3.96 52.57
CA VAL A 33 -18.75 -2.77 52.29
C VAL A 33 -17.72 -2.64 53.41
N ALA A 34 -16.47 -2.84 53.11
CA ALA A 34 -15.34 -2.30 53.85
C ALA A 34 -14.77 -1.14 53.06
N SER A 35 -14.86 0.04 53.64
CA SER A 35 -14.26 1.26 53.11
C SER A 35 -12.74 1.21 53.27
N ASP A 36 -12.02 1.01 52.20
CA ASP A 36 -10.58 1.26 52.16
C ASP A 36 -10.35 2.39 51.15
N GLN A 37 -10.01 3.56 51.68
CA GLN A 37 -9.48 4.67 50.92
C GLN A 37 -8.01 4.33 50.57
N SER A 38 -7.80 3.75 49.41
CA SER A 38 -6.47 3.64 48.85
C SER A 38 -6.33 4.69 47.76
N ASP A 39 -5.31 5.53 47.94
CA ASP A 39 -4.82 6.55 47.04
C ASP A 39 -4.85 6.08 45.58
N VAL A 40 -5.64 6.79 44.75
CA VAL A 40 -5.50 6.75 43.32
C VAL A 40 -4.20 7.47 42.99
N SER A 41 -3.11 6.73 42.95
CA SER A 41 -1.86 7.15 42.33
C SER A 41 -2.18 7.47 40.86
N SER A 42 -2.30 8.75 40.55
CA SER A 42 -2.34 9.25 39.19
C SER A 42 -1.10 8.72 38.48
N ALA A 43 -1.30 7.85 37.48
CA ALA A 43 -0.25 7.51 36.54
C ALA A 43 0.37 8.82 36.03
N PRO A 44 1.69 8.93 35.92
CA PRO A 44 2.32 10.16 35.43
C PRO A 44 1.81 10.39 34.03
N VAL A 45 1.06 11.48 33.84
CA VAL A 45 0.83 12.08 32.54
C VAL A 45 2.23 12.39 32.02
N CYS A 46 2.65 11.67 30.99
CA CYS A 46 3.88 11.95 30.29
C CYS A 46 3.73 13.37 29.72
N GLN A 47 4.22 14.37 30.45
CA GLN A 47 4.33 15.73 29.93
C GLN A 47 5.28 15.65 28.75
N GLU A 48 4.79 16.00 27.58
CA GLU A 48 5.58 16.25 26.38
C GLU A 48 6.60 17.36 26.73
N GLN A 49 7.78 16.96 27.21
CA GLN A 49 8.85 17.91 27.47
C GLN A 49 9.46 18.30 26.13
N THR A 50 9.13 19.52 25.66
CA THR A 50 9.90 20.16 24.61
C THR A 50 11.36 20.22 25.05
N SER A 51 12.24 19.58 24.28
CA SER A 51 13.67 19.63 24.54
C SER A 51 14.30 20.64 23.62
N GLY A 52 14.91 21.69 24.19
CA GLY A 52 15.64 22.68 23.42
C GLY A 52 16.86 22.11 22.73
N ILE A 53 17.44 22.83 21.79
CA ILE A 53 18.65 22.45 21.06
C ILE A 53 19.87 23.12 21.69
N LEU A 54 20.86 22.30 22.07
CA LEU A 54 22.16 22.80 22.56
C LEU A 54 23.04 23.28 21.40
N ARG A 55 23.14 22.48 20.35
CA ARG A 55 23.98 22.79 19.18
C ARG A 55 23.50 22.02 17.94
N ALA A 56 23.86 22.52 16.77
CA ALA A 56 23.84 21.79 15.53
C ALA A 56 25.19 21.97 14.81
N GLU A 57 25.80 20.88 14.42
CA GLU A 57 27.13 20.89 13.82
C GLU A 57 27.13 20.16 12.49
N LYS A 58 27.68 20.80 11.48
CA LYS A 58 27.93 20.16 10.18
C LYS A 58 29.11 19.19 10.32
N ILE A 59 28.82 17.90 10.23
CA ILE A 59 29.82 16.83 10.43
C ILE A 59 30.47 16.35 9.13
N ASN A 60 29.83 16.63 8.00
CA ASN A 60 30.37 16.41 6.64
C ASN A 60 29.64 17.34 5.64
N PRO A 61 29.97 17.36 4.32
CA PRO A 61 29.35 18.27 3.35
C PRO A 61 27.83 18.25 3.27
N THR A 62 27.18 17.14 3.67
CA THR A 62 25.73 16.95 3.54
C THR A 62 24.99 16.68 4.85
N THR A 63 25.71 16.48 5.96
CA THR A 63 25.09 15.98 7.20
C THR A 63 25.31 16.95 8.36
N VAL A 64 24.24 17.21 9.09
CA VAL A 64 24.21 18.00 10.31
C VAL A 64 23.80 17.10 11.49
N ASP A 65 24.54 17.20 12.56
CA ASP A 65 24.28 16.52 13.84
C ASP A 65 23.68 17.55 14.82
N VAL A 66 22.50 17.27 15.35
CA VAL A 66 21.76 18.13 16.28
C VAL A 66 21.73 17.47 17.65
N LEU A 67 22.23 18.16 18.68
CA LEU A 67 22.21 17.74 20.08
C LEU A 67 21.16 18.53 20.84
N PHE A 68 20.23 17.81 21.48
CA PHE A 68 19.21 18.39 22.34
C PHE A 68 19.65 18.55 23.80
N THR A 69 18.95 19.38 24.56
CA THR A 69 19.24 19.62 25.99
C THR A 69 19.07 18.38 26.85
N ASN A 70 18.21 17.45 26.44
CA ASN A 70 18.02 16.14 27.08
C ASN A 70 19.06 15.08 26.65
N GLN A 71 20.11 15.48 25.96
CA GLN A 71 21.18 14.65 25.41
C GLN A 71 20.77 13.73 24.25
N GLN A 72 19.55 13.80 23.81
CA GLN A 72 19.15 13.12 22.55
C GLN A 72 19.82 13.79 21.35
N ARG A 73 19.97 13.02 20.28
CA ARG A 73 20.58 13.49 19.04
C ARG A 73 19.67 13.21 17.86
N MET A 74 19.74 14.07 16.87
CA MET A 74 19.06 13.95 15.60
C MET A 74 20.06 14.19 14.47
N THR A 75 19.99 13.40 13.42
CA THR A 75 20.79 13.59 12.20
C THR A 75 19.89 14.14 11.11
N ILE A 76 20.32 15.22 10.46
CA ILE A 76 19.71 15.75 9.22
C ILE A 76 20.72 15.58 8.10
N ASP A 77 20.39 14.76 7.10
CA ASP A 77 21.31 14.35 6.05
C ASP A 77 20.69 14.62 4.65
N PHE A 78 21.36 15.45 3.85
CA PHE A 78 20.86 15.89 2.57
C PHE A 78 21.24 14.91 1.45
N TYR A 79 20.23 14.46 0.72
CA TYR A 79 20.31 13.57 -0.43
C TYR A 79 20.24 14.33 -1.77
N GLY A 80 20.06 15.62 -1.73
CA GLY A 80 19.99 16.56 -2.84
C GLY A 80 19.74 17.97 -2.32
N GLU A 81 19.62 18.95 -3.20
CA GLU A 81 19.33 20.33 -2.81
C GLU A 81 17.95 20.50 -2.17
N ASN A 82 17.02 19.58 -2.47
CA ASN A 82 15.61 19.62 -2.04
C ASN A 82 15.16 18.36 -1.34
N ILE A 83 16.07 17.39 -1.08
CA ILE A 83 15.77 16.14 -0.39
C ILE A 83 16.66 16.00 0.83
N PHE A 84 16.07 15.76 1.98
CA PHE A 84 16.82 15.49 3.20
C PHE A 84 16.16 14.39 4.01
N ARG A 85 16.96 13.69 4.81
CA ARG A 85 16.57 12.62 5.72
C ARG A 85 16.73 13.11 7.15
N VAL A 86 15.73 12.87 7.98
CA VAL A 86 15.80 13.07 9.43
C VAL A 86 15.80 11.73 10.11
N PHE A 87 16.82 11.48 10.91
CA PHE A 87 16.90 10.29 11.76
C PHE A 87 17.03 10.70 13.23
N GLN A 88 16.22 10.06 14.08
CA GLN A 88 16.30 10.19 15.54
C GLN A 88 15.78 8.90 16.18
N ASP A 89 16.44 8.41 17.21
CA ASP A 89 15.93 7.32 18.04
C ASP A 89 15.68 7.79 19.49
N ASN A 90 14.93 6.99 20.24
CA ASN A 90 14.59 7.32 21.63
C ASN A 90 15.76 7.11 22.61
N SER A 91 16.85 6.49 22.19
CA SER A 91 18.07 6.30 22.98
C SER A 91 19.11 7.41 22.77
N GLY A 92 18.83 8.33 21.82
CA GLY A 92 19.72 9.45 21.48
C GLY A 92 20.84 9.05 20.53
N GLY A 93 20.70 7.90 19.84
CA GLY A 93 21.68 7.44 18.84
C GLY A 93 21.67 8.32 17.59
N VAL A 94 22.83 8.38 16.93
CA VAL A 94 22.99 9.07 15.64
C VAL A 94 23.31 8.05 14.59
N ILE A 95 22.43 7.98 13.58
CA ILE A 95 22.71 7.22 12.37
C ILE A 95 23.35 8.15 11.35
N ARG A 96 24.53 7.77 10.90
CA ARG A 96 25.36 8.57 9.99
C ARG A 96 25.28 8.07 8.55
N ASP A 97 25.07 6.79 8.38
CA ASP A 97 24.78 6.15 7.11
C ASP A 97 23.86 4.98 7.43
N PRO A 98 22.88 4.60 6.58
CA PRO A 98 21.74 3.83 7.06
C PRO A 98 22.14 2.54 7.79
N GLU A 99 22.53 2.70 9.07
CA GLU A 99 22.68 1.58 10.01
C GLU A 99 21.33 1.11 10.54
N ALA A 100 20.29 1.98 10.52
CA ALA A 100 18.92 1.50 10.59
C ALA A 100 18.66 0.71 9.33
N LYS A 101 18.72 -0.59 9.44
CA LYS A 101 18.37 -1.49 8.36
C LYS A 101 16.89 -1.76 8.47
N PRO A 102 16.04 -1.12 7.63
CA PRO A 102 14.67 -1.55 7.50
C PRO A 102 14.66 -3.01 7.03
N GLU A 103 13.62 -3.73 7.36
CA GLU A 103 13.46 -5.15 7.02
C GLU A 103 13.59 -5.42 5.52
N ALA A 104 13.35 -4.40 4.68
CA ALA A 104 13.63 -4.43 3.25
C ALA A 104 14.28 -3.13 2.79
N GLN A 105 15.11 -3.21 1.76
CA GLN A 105 15.74 -2.06 1.14
C GLN A 105 14.90 -1.59 -0.05
N ILE A 106 14.51 -0.32 -0.02
CA ILE A 106 13.80 0.34 -1.14
C ILE A 106 14.62 1.44 -1.79
N LEU A 107 15.74 1.83 -1.19
CA LEU A 107 16.64 2.82 -1.78
C LEU A 107 17.46 2.18 -2.91
N VAL A 108 17.67 2.93 -3.99
CA VAL A 108 18.64 2.55 -5.03
C VAL A 108 20.08 2.62 -4.50
N ASP A 109 21.02 2.00 -5.17
CA ASP A 109 22.44 1.97 -4.75
C ASP A 109 23.06 3.34 -4.61
N GLN A 110 22.63 4.32 -5.43
CA GLN A 110 23.13 5.69 -5.41
C GLN A 110 21.98 6.71 -5.36
N PRO A 111 21.29 6.84 -4.21
CA PRO A 111 20.14 7.72 -4.09
C PRO A 111 20.51 9.20 -3.97
N ARG A 112 21.80 9.52 -3.78
CA ARG A 112 22.27 10.88 -3.51
C ARG A 112 22.57 11.64 -4.80
N ARG A 113 22.14 12.91 -4.83
CA ARG A 113 22.60 13.91 -5.79
C ARG A 113 23.56 14.88 -5.12
N LYS A 114 24.28 15.64 -5.93
CA LYS A 114 25.20 16.66 -5.44
C LYS A 114 24.44 17.74 -4.67
N VAL A 115 24.97 18.08 -3.51
CA VAL A 115 24.58 19.27 -2.73
C VAL A 115 25.70 20.28 -2.92
N SER A 116 25.41 21.43 -3.52
CA SER A 116 26.41 22.42 -3.90
C SER A 116 26.91 23.26 -2.71
N GLY A 117 26.06 23.46 -1.71
CA GLY A 117 26.43 24.19 -0.52
C GLY A 117 25.38 24.04 0.56
N LEU A 118 25.79 23.47 1.68
CA LEU A 118 24.98 23.44 2.92
C LEU A 118 25.59 24.45 3.90
N SER A 119 24.84 25.50 4.28
CA SER A 119 25.18 26.37 5.40
C SER A 119 24.42 25.99 6.66
N VAL A 120 25.03 26.26 7.81
CA VAL A 120 24.41 26.15 9.13
C VAL A 120 24.68 27.46 9.85
N ASP A 121 23.63 28.22 10.11
CA ASP A 121 23.70 29.54 10.72
C ASP A 121 22.85 29.57 12.01
N GLU A 122 23.29 30.30 13.00
CA GLU A 122 22.52 30.49 14.25
C GLU A 122 22.22 31.97 14.42
N LYS A 123 20.92 32.32 14.49
CA LYS A 123 20.46 33.69 14.67
C LYS A 123 19.08 33.72 15.29
N ASP A 124 18.84 34.72 16.16
CA ASP A 124 17.53 35.07 16.73
C ASP A 124 16.78 33.88 17.38
N GLY A 125 17.53 32.95 18.01
CA GLY A 125 16.94 31.74 18.65
C GLY A 125 16.61 30.59 17.70
N TYR A 126 17.04 30.68 16.46
CA TYR A 126 16.90 29.61 15.46
C TYR A 126 18.27 29.16 14.96
N ILE A 127 18.34 27.86 14.65
CA ILE A 127 19.40 27.29 13.83
C ILE A 127 18.83 27.05 12.46
N THR A 128 19.48 27.61 11.44
CA THR A 128 18.99 27.56 10.05
C THR A 128 19.96 26.74 9.20
N LEU A 129 19.46 25.68 8.57
CA LEU A 129 20.18 24.90 7.58
C LEU A 129 19.66 25.29 6.19
N THR A 130 20.56 25.67 5.29
CA THR A 130 20.16 26.16 3.96
C THR A 130 20.94 25.48 2.86
N THR A 131 20.22 25.00 1.85
CA THR A 131 20.72 24.61 0.52
C THR A 131 20.13 25.53 -0.53
N ALA A 132 20.38 25.27 -1.81
CA ALA A 132 19.78 26.05 -2.89
C ALA A 132 18.23 25.93 -2.96
N GLN A 133 17.64 24.81 -2.47
CA GLN A 133 16.22 24.51 -2.64
C GLN A 133 15.47 24.19 -1.34
N VAL A 134 16.15 24.13 -0.22
CA VAL A 134 15.53 23.91 1.10
C VAL A 134 16.16 24.83 2.13
N ARG A 135 15.31 25.39 2.99
CA ARG A 135 15.71 26.03 4.23
C ARG A 135 14.95 25.38 5.40
N ILE A 136 15.71 24.85 6.35
CA ILE A 136 15.19 24.26 7.59
C ILE A 136 15.49 25.21 8.73
N GLU A 137 14.49 25.58 9.50
CA GLU A 137 14.62 26.36 10.73
C GLU A 137 14.30 25.47 11.94
N LEU A 138 15.24 25.34 12.83
CA LEU A 138 15.11 24.63 14.10
C LEU A 138 15.01 25.66 15.23
N ASN A 139 13.90 25.67 15.95
CA ASN A 139 13.74 26.54 17.10
C ASN A 139 14.59 26.03 18.27
N LYS A 140 15.51 26.82 18.77
CA LYS A 140 16.44 26.41 19.84
C LYS A 140 15.77 26.13 21.18
N GLN A 141 14.66 26.80 21.45
CA GLN A 141 13.96 26.63 22.73
C GLN A 141 13.05 25.42 22.74
N THR A 142 12.35 25.16 21.63
CA THR A 142 11.33 24.10 21.56
C THR A 142 11.80 22.85 20.84
N GLY A 143 12.87 22.94 20.06
CA GLY A 143 13.34 21.85 19.18
C GLY A 143 12.52 21.64 17.90
N LEU A 144 11.44 22.40 17.71
CA LEU A 144 10.54 22.23 16.59
C LEU A 144 11.16 22.69 15.26
N MET A 145 10.83 21.96 14.21
CA MET A 145 11.32 22.17 12.85
C MET A 145 10.26 22.88 11.98
N LYS A 146 10.73 23.83 11.18
CA LYS A 146 10.00 24.38 10.02
C LYS A 146 10.82 24.21 8.76
N VAL A 147 10.15 23.89 7.67
CA VAL A 147 10.79 23.72 6.36
C VAL A 147 10.19 24.69 5.36
N PHE A 148 11.06 25.36 4.64
CA PHE A 148 10.70 26.36 3.65
C PHE A 148 11.24 25.98 2.26
N ASN A 149 10.47 26.32 1.24
CA ASN A 149 10.99 26.42 -0.11
C ASN A 149 11.58 27.85 -0.27
N PRO A 150 12.91 28.02 -0.35
CA PRO A 150 13.53 29.35 -0.43
C PRO A 150 13.25 30.05 -1.76
N LEU A 151 12.90 29.32 -2.83
CA LEU A 151 12.57 29.92 -4.13
C LEU A 151 11.23 30.65 -4.11
N THR A 152 10.30 30.17 -3.30
CA THR A 152 8.94 30.77 -3.15
C THR A 152 8.77 31.52 -1.83
N GLY A 153 9.67 31.32 -0.87
CA GLY A 153 9.55 31.83 0.51
C GLY A 153 8.49 31.11 1.36
N LYS A 154 7.80 30.11 0.79
CA LYS A 154 6.68 29.41 1.46
C LYS A 154 7.18 28.46 2.53
N CYS A 155 6.57 28.50 3.74
CA CYS A 155 6.69 27.47 4.74
C CYS A 155 5.85 26.26 4.27
N VAL A 156 6.50 25.15 3.97
CA VAL A 156 5.84 23.96 3.42
C VAL A 156 5.55 22.91 4.49
N ILE A 157 6.36 22.85 5.56
CA ILE A 157 6.17 21.97 6.72
C ILE A 157 6.38 22.78 7.99
N GLU A 158 5.51 22.60 8.97
CA GLU A 158 5.63 23.19 10.30
C GLU A 158 5.27 22.12 11.35
N GLU A 159 6.25 21.72 12.16
CA GLU A 159 5.99 20.90 13.35
C GLU A 159 5.27 21.75 14.41
N VAL A 160 4.24 21.18 15.03
CA VAL A 160 3.47 21.85 16.09
C VAL A 160 3.63 21.20 17.45
N ALA A 161 4.22 20.01 17.50
CA ALA A 161 4.61 19.31 18.70
C ALA A 161 5.92 18.56 18.48
N PRO A 162 6.71 18.28 19.54
CA PRO A 162 7.90 17.44 19.45
C PRO A 162 7.56 16.03 18.95
N VAL A 163 8.53 15.37 18.34
CA VAL A 163 8.41 13.95 18.00
C VAL A 163 8.21 13.13 19.27
N VAL A 164 7.17 12.32 19.30
CA VAL A 164 6.85 11.47 20.45
C VAL A 164 7.35 10.06 20.20
N PHE A 165 8.20 9.57 21.10
CA PHE A 165 8.64 8.18 21.13
C PHE A 165 7.85 7.43 22.20
N GLY A 166 6.73 6.82 21.78
CA GLY A 166 5.92 5.97 22.65
C GLY A 166 6.53 4.57 22.83
N PRO A 167 5.93 3.72 23.67
CA PRO A 167 6.45 2.38 23.93
C PRO A 167 6.53 1.47 22.70
N LYS A 168 5.70 1.73 21.69
CA LYS A 168 5.57 0.91 20.48
C LYS A 168 5.47 1.70 19.19
N GLU A 169 5.41 3.02 19.25
CA GLU A 169 5.22 3.86 18.07
C GLU A 169 6.00 5.16 18.18
N VAL A 170 6.32 5.73 17.03
CA VAL A 170 6.85 7.08 16.88
C VAL A 170 5.82 7.92 16.16
N THR A 171 5.58 9.13 16.67
CA THR A 171 4.57 10.05 16.13
C THR A 171 5.18 11.40 15.79
N VAL A 172 4.82 11.93 14.60
CA VAL A 172 5.12 13.28 14.13
C VAL A 172 3.81 14.06 14.02
N THR A 173 3.79 15.30 14.49
CA THR A 173 2.60 16.17 14.45
C THR A 173 2.92 17.45 13.70
N LEU A 174 2.21 17.66 12.60
CA LEU A 174 2.39 18.81 11.71
C LEU A 174 1.13 19.67 11.66
N LYS A 175 1.33 20.92 11.29
CA LYS A 175 0.24 21.83 10.96
C LYS A 175 -0.32 21.50 9.58
N GLU A 176 -1.64 21.40 9.47
CA GLU A 176 -2.35 21.37 8.19
C GLU A 176 -2.75 22.81 7.79
N ASN A 177 -2.51 23.17 6.54
CA ASN A 177 -3.02 24.43 5.99
C ASN A 177 -4.45 24.26 5.45
N PRO A 178 -5.31 25.28 5.50
CA PRO A 178 -6.71 25.17 5.08
C PRO A 178 -6.92 24.66 3.65
N GLU A 179 -6.06 25.06 2.72
CA GLU A 179 -6.13 24.70 1.30
C GLU A 179 -5.19 23.53 0.94
N GLU A 180 -4.68 22.81 1.92
CA GLU A 180 -3.79 21.68 1.73
C GLU A 180 -4.57 20.39 1.47
N TYR A 181 -4.10 19.59 0.51
CA TYR A 181 -4.63 18.27 0.17
C TYR A 181 -3.50 17.25 0.16
N PHE A 182 -3.81 16.01 0.51
CA PHE A 182 -2.85 14.93 0.68
C PHE A 182 -3.18 13.76 -0.23
N TYR A 183 -2.15 13.17 -0.84
CA TYR A 183 -2.25 12.08 -1.80
C TYR A 183 -1.13 11.06 -1.56
N GLY A 184 -1.36 9.79 -1.86
CA GLY A 184 -0.38 8.72 -1.66
C GLY A 184 -0.87 7.67 -0.66
N GLY A 185 0.02 7.13 0.17
CA GLY A 185 -0.33 6.05 1.09
C GLY A 185 -0.48 4.68 0.42
N GLY A 186 -0.10 4.54 -0.86
CA GLY A 186 -0.29 3.34 -1.65
C GLY A 186 -1.71 3.16 -2.17
N VAL A 187 -2.15 1.91 -2.32
CA VAL A 187 -3.51 1.60 -2.80
C VAL A 187 -4.50 1.67 -1.65
N GLN A 188 -5.18 2.80 -1.55
CA GLN A 188 -6.24 3.13 -0.61
C GLN A 188 -7.58 3.08 -1.37
N ASN A 189 -8.28 1.94 -1.36
CA ASN A 189 -9.44 1.70 -2.20
C ASN A 189 -10.57 2.70 -1.97
N GLY A 190 -11.14 3.22 -3.05
CA GLY A 190 -12.21 4.22 -3.01
C GLY A 190 -11.80 5.59 -2.47
N ARG A 191 -10.48 5.83 -2.27
CA ARG A 191 -9.95 7.08 -1.71
C ARG A 191 -8.94 7.69 -2.66
N PHE A 192 -9.20 8.90 -3.11
CA PHE A 192 -8.27 9.65 -3.95
C PHE A 192 -7.53 10.73 -3.15
N SER A 193 -8.24 11.55 -2.37
CA SER A 193 -7.65 12.56 -1.48
C SER A 193 -7.90 12.16 -0.02
N HIS A 194 -6.90 12.44 0.83
CA HIS A 194 -6.92 12.02 2.23
C HIS A 194 -7.24 13.16 3.23
N LYS A 195 -7.44 14.40 2.75
CA LYS A 195 -7.84 15.52 3.62
C LYS A 195 -9.07 15.18 4.46
N GLY A 196 -8.99 15.40 5.77
CA GLY A 196 -10.07 15.07 6.71
C GLY A 196 -10.31 13.57 6.91
N LYS A 197 -9.30 12.72 6.62
CA LYS A 197 -9.40 11.26 6.77
C LYS A 197 -8.23 10.69 7.54
N VAL A 198 -8.49 9.55 8.19
CA VAL A 198 -7.45 8.66 8.69
C VAL A 198 -7.25 7.54 7.68
N ILE A 199 -6.01 7.25 7.32
CA ILE A 199 -5.65 6.11 6.47
C ILE A 199 -4.68 5.17 7.20
N ALA A 200 -4.89 3.87 7.03
CA ALA A 200 -3.96 2.87 7.53
C ALA A 200 -2.80 2.68 6.54
N ILE A 201 -1.58 2.64 7.06
CA ILE A 201 -0.40 2.18 6.33
C ILE A 201 -0.10 0.77 6.80
N GLU A 202 -1.03 -0.12 6.52
CA GLU A 202 -1.00 -1.53 6.87
C GLU A 202 -1.70 -2.34 5.78
N ASN A 203 -1.09 -3.44 5.34
CA ASN A 203 -1.74 -4.32 4.39
C ASN A 203 -2.91 -5.05 5.05
N GLN A 204 -4.12 -4.74 4.63
CA GLN A 204 -5.36 -5.34 5.12
C GLN A 204 -5.86 -6.45 4.18
N ASN A 205 -5.19 -6.68 3.06
CA ASN A 205 -5.65 -7.55 1.99
C ASN A 205 -7.13 -7.31 1.63
N SER A 206 -7.52 -6.04 1.60
CA SER A 206 -8.89 -5.60 1.35
C SER A 206 -8.98 -4.84 0.05
N TRP A 207 -9.84 -5.30 -0.85
CA TRP A 207 -10.04 -4.78 -2.21
C TRP A 207 -11.36 -4.02 -2.36
N THR A 208 -12.08 -3.82 -1.27
CA THR A 208 -13.34 -3.06 -1.23
C THR A 208 -13.09 -1.60 -0.86
N ASP A 209 -14.06 -0.74 -1.12
CA ASP A 209 -14.01 0.67 -0.75
C ASP A 209 -13.71 0.85 0.74
N GLY A 210 -12.73 1.71 1.02
CA GLY A 210 -12.24 1.94 2.38
C GLY A 210 -11.16 0.98 2.85
N GLY A 211 -10.91 -0.12 2.14
CA GLY A 211 -9.84 -1.07 2.47
C GLY A 211 -8.47 -0.68 1.92
N VAL A 212 -7.43 -1.35 2.40
CA VAL A 212 -6.04 -1.14 1.97
C VAL A 212 -5.50 -2.43 1.36
N ALA A 213 -5.16 -2.37 0.08
CA ALA A 213 -4.64 -3.51 -0.66
C ALA A 213 -3.11 -3.52 -0.74
N SER A 214 -2.48 -2.36 -0.92
CA SER A 214 -1.03 -2.23 -1.03
C SER A 214 -0.60 -0.89 -0.45
N PRO A 215 -0.30 -0.81 0.85
CA PRO A 215 0.11 0.42 1.51
C PRO A 215 1.52 0.83 1.09
N ALA A 216 1.78 2.13 1.07
CA ALA A 216 3.12 2.70 0.93
C ALA A 216 3.31 3.82 1.94
N PRO A 217 4.42 3.87 2.67
CA PRO A 217 4.69 4.89 3.67
C PRO A 217 5.19 6.21 3.04
N PHE A 218 4.62 6.56 1.90
CA PHE A 218 4.90 7.77 1.14
C PHE A 218 3.61 8.52 0.83
N TYR A 219 3.60 9.81 1.12
CA TYR A 219 2.55 10.73 0.66
C TYR A 219 3.16 12.05 0.22
N TRP A 220 2.40 12.81 -0.55
CA TRP A 220 2.73 14.17 -0.93
C TRP A 220 1.58 15.14 -0.68
N SER A 221 1.91 16.39 -0.47
CA SER A 221 0.99 17.48 -0.17
C SER A 221 1.01 18.56 -1.24
N THR A 222 -0.16 19.15 -1.52
CA THR A 222 -0.28 20.35 -2.36
C THR A 222 0.40 21.57 -1.73
N ASN A 223 0.84 21.48 -0.48
CA ASN A 223 1.61 22.53 0.17
C ASN A 223 3.06 22.62 -0.35
N GLY A 224 3.52 21.62 -1.15
CA GLY A 224 4.82 21.61 -1.80
C GLY A 224 5.85 20.74 -1.10
N TYR A 225 5.42 19.60 -0.54
CA TYR A 225 6.33 18.62 0.06
C TYR A 225 5.86 17.18 -0.13
N GLY A 226 6.79 16.26 -0.04
CA GLY A 226 6.55 14.83 0.09
C GLY A 226 7.27 14.28 1.31
N MET A 227 6.73 13.24 1.91
CA MET A 227 7.34 12.53 3.04
C MET A 227 7.32 11.03 2.79
N MET A 228 8.46 10.38 3.00
CA MET A 228 8.59 8.94 2.95
C MET A 228 9.20 8.44 4.27
N TRP A 229 8.44 7.69 5.06
CA TRP A 229 8.98 6.95 6.17
C TRP A 229 9.79 5.75 5.65
N TYR A 230 11.02 5.66 6.09
CA TYR A 230 11.90 4.56 5.69
C TYR A 230 11.70 3.36 6.61
N THR A 231 10.53 2.74 6.49
CA THR A 231 10.09 1.60 7.32
C THR A 231 9.09 0.73 6.55
N PHE A 232 9.01 -0.56 6.92
CA PHE A 232 7.98 -1.51 6.50
C PHE A 232 6.99 -1.85 7.63
N ARG A 233 7.14 -1.19 8.77
CA ARG A 233 6.24 -1.39 9.89
C ARG A 233 4.95 -0.63 9.66
N LYS A 234 3.85 -1.18 10.17
CA LYS A 234 2.54 -0.54 10.05
C LYS A 234 2.50 0.83 10.68
N GLY A 235 1.65 1.67 10.14
CA GLY A 235 1.43 3.03 10.60
C GLY A 235 0.01 3.50 10.35
N GLU A 236 -0.26 4.72 10.78
CA GLU A 236 -1.53 5.41 10.59
C GLU A 236 -1.26 6.89 10.32
N TYR A 237 -1.95 7.45 9.33
CA TYR A 237 -1.86 8.86 8.98
C TYR A 237 -3.23 9.52 9.13
N ASP A 238 -3.34 10.44 10.05
CA ASP A 238 -4.49 11.31 10.26
C ASP A 238 -4.26 12.67 9.61
N PHE A 239 -5.02 12.97 8.59
CA PHE A 239 -4.95 14.21 7.84
C PHE A 239 -6.08 15.16 8.24
N GLY A 240 -6.14 15.55 9.53
CA GLY A 240 -7.12 16.49 10.04
C GLY A 240 -8.49 15.91 10.35
N ALA A 241 -8.62 14.58 10.46
CA ALA A 241 -9.87 13.91 10.77
C ALA A 241 -10.24 14.00 12.25
N THR A 242 -9.29 13.72 13.13
CA THR A 242 -9.52 13.75 14.59
C THR A 242 -9.33 15.15 15.17
N GLU A 243 -8.37 15.92 14.64
CA GLU A 243 -8.11 17.29 15.05
C GLU A 243 -7.93 18.16 13.81
N LYS A 244 -8.76 19.21 13.68
CA LYS A 244 -8.70 20.11 12.54
C LYS A 244 -7.39 20.89 12.50
N ASN A 245 -6.86 21.07 11.30
CA ASN A 245 -5.60 21.78 11.03
C ASN A 245 -4.35 21.06 11.59
N ILE A 246 -4.47 19.79 11.96
CA ILE A 246 -3.38 18.95 12.43
C ILE A 246 -3.25 17.70 11.56
N VAL A 247 -2.03 17.43 11.13
CA VAL A 247 -1.64 16.14 10.51
C VAL A 247 -0.86 15.35 11.56
N LYS A 248 -1.31 14.15 11.86
CA LYS A 248 -0.64 13.26 12.80
C LYS A 248 -0.25 11.96 12.11
N LEU A 249 1.04 11.66 12.10
CA LEU A 249 1.61 10.51 11.40
C LEU A 249 2.30 9.61 12.42
N SER A 250 1.97 8.32 12.43
CA SER A 250 2.61 7.36 13.32
C SER A 250 3.03 6.08 12.61
N HIS A 251 4.10 5.47 13.11
CA HIS A 251 4.53 4.12 12.73
C HIS A 251 4.97 3.33 13.96
N ASN A 252 4.72 2.01 13.93
CA ASN A 252 5.18 1.08 14.96
C ASN A 252 6.72 0.90 14.88
N SER A 253 7.44 1.87 15.40
CA SER A 253 8.90 1.93 15.36
C SER A 253 9.46 2.45 16.70
N SER A 254 10.71 2.16 17.00
CA SER A 254 11.45 2.75 18.10
C SER A 254 12.31 3.94 17.68
N TYR A 255 12.30 4.30 16.42
CA TYR A 255 13.08 5.39 15.83
C TYR A 255 12.30 6.10 14.75
N LEU A 256 12.63 7.38 14.53
CA LEU A 256 12.19 8.20 13.42
C LEU A 256 13.19 8.07 12.27
N ASP A 257 12.72 7.79 11.08
CA ASP A 257 13.53 7.76 9.86
C ASP A 257 12.67 8.19 8.68
N ILE A 258 12.78 9.45 8.29
CA ILE A 258 11.92 10.07 7.29
C ILE A 258 12.76 10.81 6.25
N PHE A 259 12.46 10.57 4.98
CA PHE A 259 12.89 11.40 3.89
C PHE A 259 11.84 12.48 3.60
N TYR A 260 12.29 13.71 3.54
CA TYR A 260 11.51 14.88 3.16
C TYR A 260 11.93 15.36 1.78
N MET A 261 10.99 15.75 0.97
CA MET A 261 11.16 16.28 -0.38
C MET A 261 10.44 17.62 -0.45
N VAL A 262 11.10 18.65 -0.97
CA VAL A 262 10.51 19.99 -1.13
C VAL A 262 10.52 20.34 -2.60
N ASN A 263 9.33 20.43 -3.21
CA ASN A 263 9.20 20.77 -4.63
C ASN A 263 7.77 21.22 -4.95
N ASP A 264 7.58 21.90 -6.05
CA ASP A 264 6.27 22.34 -6.50
C ASP A 264 5.63 21.28 -7.44
N GLY A 265 4.43 20.84 -7.05
CA GLY A 265 3.60 19.95 -7.85
C GLY A 265 3.92 18.46 -7.74
N ALA A 266 2.90 17.66 -8.04
CA ALA A 266 2.92 16.20 -7.88
C ALA A 266 4.03 15.50 -8.68
N VAL A 267 4.23 15.91 -9.94
CA VAL A 267 5.20 15.27 -10.83
C VAL A 267 6.62 15.46 -10.32
N SER A 268 6.96 16.67 -9.86
CA SER A 268 8.28 16.96 -9.30
C SER A 268 8.54 16.18 -8.03
N LEU A 269 7.55 16.12 -7.10
CA LEU A 269 7.65 15.35 -5.86
C LEU A 269 7.75 13.84 -6.11
N LEU A 270 7.05 13.30 -7.12
CA LEU A 270 7.22 11.91 -7.53
C LEU A 270 8.59 11.64 -8.13
N ASN A 271 9.15 12.57 -8.91
CA ASN A 271 10.52 12.44 -9.43
C ASN A 271 11.56 12.46 -8.29
N ASP A 272 11.33 13.25 -7.24
CA ASP A 272 12.18 13.24 -6.05
C ASP A 272 12.09 11.90 -5.30
N PHE A 273 10.88 11.35 -5.18
CA PHE A 273 10.68 10.01 -4.63
C PHE A 273 11.41 8.95 -5.48
N TYR A 274 11.33 9.02 -6.82
CA TYR A 274 12.03 8.08 -7.71
C TYR A 274 13.56 8.26 -7.68
N GLN A 275 14.07 9.42 -7.32
CA GLN A 275 15.50 9.58 -7.06
C GLN A 275 15.96 8.63 -5.94
N LEU A 276 15.14 8.44 -4.92
CA LEU A 276 15.46 7.59 -3.79
C LEU A 276 15.18 6.11 -4.08
N THR A 277 14.06 5.80 -4.74
CA THR A 277 13.53 4.44 -4.88
C THR A 277 13.72 3.81 -6.26
N GLY A 278 14.17 4.59 -7.23
CA GLY A 278 14.23 4.20 -8.62
C GLY A 278 12.94 4.47 -9.39
N ASN A 279 13.07 4.52 -10.69
CA ASN A 279 11.93 4.71 -11.58
C ASN A 279 11.08 3.43 -11.63
N PRO A 280 9.74 3.56 -11.79
CA PRO A 280 8.90 2.42 -12.08
C PRO A 280 9.35 1.69 -13.33
N VAL A 281 9.23 0.38 -13.33
CA VAL A 281 9.53 -0.44 -14.52
C VAL A 281 8.54 -0.10 -15.62
N LEU A 282 9.04 0.17 -16.83
CA LEU A 282 8.19 0.31 -18.00
C LEU A 282 7.60 -1.06 -18.36
N LEU A 283 6.30 -1.18 -18.20
CA LEU A 283 5.60 -2.41 -18.57
C LEU A 283 5.61 -2.62 -20.09
N PRO A 284 5.61 -3.87 -20.57
CA PRO A 284 5.39 -4.15 -21.98
C PRO A 284 4.00 -3.67 -22.40
N LYS A 285 3.83 -3.38 -23.70
CA LYS A 285 2.59 -2.77 -24.23
C LYS A 285 1.32 -3.50 -23.81
N PHE A 286 1.32 -4.83 -23.81
CA PHE A 286 0.14 -5.62 -23.44
C PHE A 286 -0.28 -5.42 -21.97
N GLY A 287 0.65 -5.04 -21.07
CA GLY A 287 0.37 -4.77 -19.66
C GLY A 287 -0.45 -3.50 -19.41
N PHE A 288 -0.62 -2.64 -20.42
CA PHE A 288 -1.45 -1.43 -20.34
C PHE A 288 -2.87 -1.62 -20.89
N TYR A 289 -3.16 -2.78 -21.45
CA TYR A 289 -4.50 -3.14 -21.89
C TYR A 289 -5.27 -3.90 -20.82
N GLU A 290 -6.55 -4.14 -21.07
CA GLU A 290 -7.40 -4.93 -20.18
C GLU A 290 -6.80 -6.30 -19.90
N GLY A 291 -6.89 -6.73 -18.66
CA GLY A 291 -6.44 -8.05 -18.21
C GLY A 291 -7.62 -8.88 -17.74
N HIS A 292 -7.69 -10.14 -18.17
CA HIS A 292 -8.69 -11.09 -17.67
C HIS A 292 -8.05 -12.13 -16.76
N LEU A 293 -8.56 -12.24 -15.54
CA LEU A 293 -8.12 -13.21 -14.56
C LEU A 293 -9.31 -14.08 -14.14
N ASN A 294 -9.20 -15.39 -14.30
CA ASN A 294 -10.24 -16.33 -13.93
C ASN A 294 -9.65 -17.69 -13.53
N ALA A 295 -10.40 -18.46 -12.74
CA ALA A 295 -9.99 -19.76 -12.18
C ALA A 295 -10.32 -20.93 -13.12
N TYR A 296 -9.82 -20.89 -14.33
CA TYR A 296 -10.07 -21.93 -15.33
C TYR A 296 -9.65 -23.33 -14.89
N ASN A 297 -10.38 -24.33 -15.42
CA ASN A 297 -10.23 -25.76 -15.18
C ASN A 297 -10.58 -26.19 -13.74
N ARG A 298 -11.06 -25.29 -12.92
CA ARG A 298 -11.57 -25.57 -11.60
C ARG A 298 -13.07 -25.41 -11.50
N ASP A 299 -13.63 -24.46 -12.25
CA ASP A 299 -15.02 -24.08 -12.17
C ASP A 299 -15.91 -24.90 -13.07
N TYR A 300 -17.17 -25.04 -12.68
CA TYR A 300 -18.21 -25.80 -13.36
C TYR A 300 -19.40 -24.87 -13.61
N TRP A 301 -20.03 -25.05 -14.76
CA TRP A 301 -21.18 -24.27 -15.19
C TRP A 301 -22.41 -25.15 -15.29
N LYS A 302 -23.54 -24.69 -14.75
CA LYS A 302 -24.81 -25.38 -14.78
C LYS A 302 -25.91 -24.45 -15.21
N GLU A 303 -26.87 -24.93 -16.03
CA GLU A 303 -28.05 -24.15 -16.39
C GLU A 303 -28.80 -23.73 -15.12
N ASP A 304 -29.09 -22.42 -15.01
CA ASP A 304 -29.79 -21.80 -13.89
C ASP A 304 -30.46 -20.52 -14.37
N GLU A 305 -31.77 -20.38 -14.16
CA GLU A 305 -32.55 -19.19 -14.58
C GLU A 305 -32.00 -17.88 -14.04
N LYS A 306 -31.33 -17.90 -12.88
CA LYS A 306 -30.70 -16.74 -12.23
C LYS A 306 -29.25 -16.56 -12.66
N GLY A 307 -28.75 -17.34 -13.58
CA GLY A 307 -27.38 -17.33 -14.05
C GLY A 307 -27.09 -16.21 -15.05
N ILE A 308 -25.86 -16.18 -15.51
CA ILE A 308 -25.35 -15.30 -16.57
C ILE A 308 -25.88 -15.82 -17.92
N LEU A 309 -26.33 -14.90 -18.78
CA LEU A 309 -26.76 -15.24 -20.13
C LEU A 309 -25.53 -15.45 -21.04
N PHE A 310 -25.50 -16.59 -21.71
CA PHE A 310 -24.45 -16.94 -22.68
C PHE A 310 -24.96 -16.82 -24.12
N GLU A 311 -24.04 -17.01 -25.08
CA GLU A 311 -24.29 -16.80 -26.51
C GLU A 311 -25.29 -17.82 -27.11
N ASP A 312 -25.49 -18.94 -26.47
CA ASP A 312 -26.49 -19.96 -26.84
C ASP A 312 -27.90 -19.61 -26.39
N GLY A 313 -28.07 -18.43 -25.74
CA GLY A 313 -29.34 -17.96 -25.22
C GLY A 313 -29.78 -18.58 -23.90
N LYS A 314 -28.97 -19.42 -23.31
CA LYS A 314 -29.20 -20.03 -22.00
C LYS A 314 -28.48 -19.25 -20.89
N ARG A 315 -28.96 -19.46 -19.67
CA ARG A 315 -28.35 -18.90 -18.47
C ARG A 315 -27.63 -19.99 -17.71
N TYR A 316 -26.44 -19.65 -17.23
CA TYR A 316 -25.60 -20.58 -16.47
C TYR A 316 -25.10 -19.91 -15.19
N LYS A 317 -24.98 -20.69 -14.15
CA LYS A 317 -24.39 -20.30 -12.88
C LYS A 317 -23.10 -21.07 -12.65
N GLU A 318 -22.08 -20.33 -12.21
CA GLU A 318 -20.79 -20.86 -11.88
C GLU A 318 -20.77 -21.53 -10.50
N SER A 319 -19.96 -22.59 -10.36
CA SER A 319 -19.69 -23.28 -9.10
C SER A 319 -18.25 -23.80 -9.09
N GLN A 320 -17.58 -23.63 -7.97
CA GLN A 320 -16.24 -24.18 -7.76
C GLN A 320 -16.26 -25.67 -7.32
N LYS A 321 -17.42 -26.27 -7.24
CA LYS A 321 -17.61 -27.68 -6.87
C LYS A 321 -18.21 -28.42 -8.05
N ASP A 322 -17.74 -29.64 -8.27
CA ASP A 322 -18.41 -30.55 -9.18
C ASP A 322 -19.84 -30.78 -8.69
N ASN A 323 -20.78 -30.30 -9.49
CA ASN A 323 -22.20 -30.38 -9.26
C ASN A 323 -22.93 -31.04 -10.43
N GLY A 324 -22.20 -31.82 -11.27
CA GLY A 324 -22.66 -32.39 -12.51
C GLY A 324 -22.79 -31.37 -13.63
N GLY A 325 -22.16 -30.20 -13.50
CA GLY A 325 -22.11 -29.17 -14.54
C GLY A 325 -21.01 -29.40 -15.58
N ILE A 326 -20.90 -28.42 -16.46
CA ILE A 326 -19.89 -28.36 -17.50
C ILE A 326 -18.61 -27.79 -16.89
N LYS A 327 -17.51 -28.56 -16.89
CA LYS A 327 -16.22 -28.10 -16.42
C LYS A 327 -15.59 -27.14 -17.44
N GLU A 328 -15.01 -26.05 -16.96
CA GLU A 328 -14.20 -25.16 -17.78
C GLU A 328 -12.97 -25.86 -18.39
N SER A 329 -12.51 -25.35 -19.52
CA SER A 329 -11.33 -25.85 -20.21
C SER A 329 -10.49 -24.73 -20.80
N LEU A 330 -9.22 -24.98 -21.12
CA LEU A 330 -8.37 -23.96 -21.74
C LEU A 330 -8.75 -23.73 -23.21
N ASN A 331 -8.97 -24.80 -23.96
CA ASN A 331 -9.09 -24.77 -25.43
C ASN A 331 -10.46 -25.21 -25.96
N GLY A 332 -11.44 -25.46 -25.10
CA GLY A 332 -12.76 -25.96 -25.50
C GLY A 332 -12.81 -27.45 -25.66
N GLU A 333 -11.99 -28.18 -24.92
CA GLU A 333 -11.97 -29.64 -24.91
C GLU A 333 -13.32 -30.21 -24.48
N LYS A 334 -13.65 -31.40 -24.92
CA LYS A 334 -14.93 -32.05 -24.65
C LYS A 334 -16.17 -31.28 -25.14
N ASN A 335 -16.00 -30.49 -26.21
CA ASN A 335 -17.07 -29.64 -26.79
C ASN A 335 -17.61 -28.56 -25.86
N ASN A 336 -16.78 -28.07 -24.94
CA ASN A 336 -17.14 -27.02 -23.97
C ASN A 336 -16.58 -25.67 -24.37
N TYR A 337 -16.62 -25.30 -25.66
CA TYR A 337 -15.95 -24.11 -26.16
C TYR A 337 -16.43 -22.83 -25.47
N GLN A 338 -17.71 -22.65 -25.25
CA GLN A 338 -18.23 -21.42 -24.62
C GLN A 338 -17.73 -21.21 -23.19
N PHE A 339 -17.30 -22.27 -22.50
CA PHE A 339 -16.69 -22.21 -21.17
C PHE A 339 -15.16 -22.39 -21.22
N SER A 340 -14.54 -22.01 -22.32
CA SER A 340 -13.09 -22.09 -22.48
C SER A 340 -12.41 -20.73 -22.40
N ALA A 341 -11.12 -20.73 -22.06
CA ALA A 341 -10.30 -19.55 -22.12
C ALA A 341 -10.22 -18.93 -23.53
N ARG A 342 -10.29 -19.76 -24.59
CA ARG A 342 -10.39 -19.24 -25.97
C ARG A 342 -11.67 -18.46 -26.19
N ALA A 343 -12.80 -18.96 -25.70
CA ALA A 343 -14.08 -18.27 -25.85
C ALA A 343 -14.09 -16.92 -25.13
N VAL A 344 -13.38 -16.78 -24.01
CA VAL A 344 -13.23 -15.48 -23.36
C VAL A 344 -12.45 -14.51 -24.26
N ILE A 345 -11.34 -14.92 -24.84
CA ILE A 345 -10.58 -14.10 -25.80
C ILE A 345 -11.48 -13.66 -26.94
N ASP A 346 -12.29 -14.58 -27.49
CA ASP A 346 -13.21 -14.26 -28.58
C ASP A 346 -14.29 -13.28 -28.17
N ARG A 347 -14.85 -13.38 -26.94
CA ARG A 347 -15.83 -12.42 -26.43
C ARG A 347 -15.26 -11.02 -26.36
N TYR A 348 -14.07 -10.83 -25.79
CA TYR A 348 -13.40 -9.54 -25.77
C TYR A 348 -13.25 -8.97 -27.19
N LYS A 349 -12.81 -9.81 -28.13
CA LYS A 349 -12.66 -9.40 -29.52
C LYS A 349 -13.98 -9.07 -30.20
N ASN A 350 -15.03 -9.87 -29.98
CA ASN A 350 -16.36 -9.66 -30.57
C ASN A 350 -17.06 -8.41 -30.03
N HIS A 351 -16.68 -7.95 -28.82
CA HIS A 351 -17.18 -6.72 -28.22
C HIS A 351 -16.23 -5.53 -28.39
N ASP A 352 -15.19 -5.66 -29.24
CA ASP A 352 -14.18 -4.61 -29.48
C ASP A 352 -13.51 -4.11 -28.20
N MET A 353 -13.27 -5.02 -27.25
CA MET A 353 -12.59 -4.73 -25.99
C MET A 353 -11.12 -5.12 -26.09
N PRO A 354 -10.19 -4.21 -25.80
CA PRO A 354 -8.75 -4.42 -26.04
C PRO A 354 -8.11 -5.28 -24.95
N LEU A 355 -8.30 -6.58 -24.99
CA LEU A 355 -7.64 -7.53 -24.07
C LEU A 355 -6.15 -7.62 -24.38
N GLY A 356 -5.30 -7.34 -23.40
CA GLY A 356 -3.85 -7.47 -23.51
C GLY A 356 -3.31 -8.79 -22.96
N TRP A 357 -3.91 -9.32 -21.91
CA TRP A 357 -3.47 -10.57 -21.28
C TRP A 357 -4.63 -11.33 -20.63
N LEU A 358 -4.48 -12.65 -20.59
CA LEU A 358 -5.39 -13.56 -19.92
C LEU A 358 -4.61 -14.47 -18.97
N LEU A 359 -5.06 -14.60 -17.73
CA LEU A 359 -4.41 -15.39 -16.70
C LEU A 359 -5.37 -16.41 -16.10
N PRO A 360 -5.26 -17.71 -16.48
CA PRO A 360 -5.88 -18.80 -15.76
C PRO A 360 -5.35 -18.83 -14.31
N ASN A 361 -6.19 -18.43 -13.38
CA ASN A 361 -5.85 -18.36 -11.96
C ASN A 361 -5.86 -19.75 -11.32
N ASP A 362 -5.13 -19.93 -10.21
CA ASP A 362 -5.01 -21.20 -9.47
C ASP A 362 -4.47 -22.40 -10.30
N GLY A 363 -3.77 -22.12 -11.38
CA GLY A 363 -3.22 -23.11 -12.28
C GLY A 363 -4.11 -23.39 -13.49
N TYR A 364 -3.62 -24.19 -14.39
CA TYR A 364 -4.29 -24.51 -15.64
C TYR A 364 -4.75 -25.97 -15.65
N GLY A 365 -5.86 -26.24 -15.03
CA GLY A 365 -6.51 -27.55 -15.04
C GLY A 365 -6.40 -28.34 -13.77
N ALA A 366 -5.84 -27.78 -12.71
CA ALA A 366 -5.61 -28.56 -11.51
C ALA A 366 -6.05 -27.87 -10.22
N GLY A 367 -6.21 -26.55 -10.19
CA GLY A 367 -6.44 -25.85 -8.94
C GLY A 367 -5.34 -26.12 -7.91
N TYR A 368 -5.62 -25.80 -6.66
CA TYR A 368 -4.69 -26.03 -5.56
C TYR A 368 -4.40 -27.53 -5.34
N GLY A 369 -3.11 -27.90 -5.38
CA GLY A 369 -2.65 -29.25 -5.00
C GLY A 369 -2.91 -30.36 -6.00
N GLN A 370 -3.31 -30.05 -7.22
CA GLN A 370 -3.46 -31.07 -8.27
C GLN A 370 -2.19 -31.18 -9.13
N THR A 371 -1.68 -32.40 -9.31
CA THR A 371 -0.45 -32.66 -10.04
C THR A 371 -0.67 -32.97 -11.52
N GLU A 372 -1.89 -33.21 -11.93
CA GLU A 372 -2.26 -33.63 -13.30
C GLU A 372 -1.94 -32.57 -14.35
N THR A 373 -1.58 -31.38 -13.91
CA THR A 373 -1.20 -30.27 -14.80
C THR A 373 0.21 -30.32 -15.33
N LEU A 374 1.14 -31.06 -14.68
CA LEU A 374 2.56 -30.80 -14.92
C LEU A 374 3.03 -31.29 -16.29
N ASP A 375 2.68 -32.49 -16.71
CA ASP A 375 3.17 -33.02 -17.98
C ASP A 375 2.10 -33.14 -19.10
N GLY A 376 0.87 -33.48 -18.75
CA GLY A 376 -0.22 -33.58 -19.70
C GLY A 376 -0.74 -32.24 -20.24
N ASN A 377 -0.58 -31.17 -19.50
CA ASN A 377 -1.22 -29.88 -19.78
C ASN A 377 -0.29 -28.79 -20.34
N ILE A 378 1.02 -28.99 -20.35
CA ILE A 378 1.93 -27.98 -20.93
C ILE A 378 1.70 -27.79 -22.44
N ALA A 379 1.45 -28.86 -23.17
CA ALA A 379 1.10 -28.77 -24.59
C ALA A 379 -0.25 -28.09 -24.80
N ASN A 380 -1.20 -28.31 -23.90
CA ASN A 380 -2.50 -27.70 -23.93
C ASN A 380 -2.40 -26.19 -23.58
N LEU A 381 -1.60 -25.85 -22.58
CA LEU A 381 -1.27 -24.48 -22.24
C LEU A 381 -0.58 -23.73 -23.38
N LYS A 382 0.39 -24.42 -24.06
CA LYS A 382 1.02 -23.87 -25.25
C LYS A 382 0.02 -23.61 -26.37
N SER A 383 -0.93 -24.52 -26.57
CA SER A 383 -1.99 -24.37 -27.58
C SER A 383 -2.85 -23.14 -27.33
N LEU A 384 -3.21 -22.89 -26.05
CA LEU A 384 -3.88 -21.64 -25.66
C LEU A 384 -2.99 -20.42 -25.90
N GLY A 385 -1.72 -20.48 -25.50
CA GLY A 385 -0.76 -19.39 -25.68
C GLY A 385 -0.56 -19.01 -27.14
N ASP A 386 -0.47 -19.99 -28.03
CA ASP A 386 -0.35 -19.75 -29.46
C ASP A 386 -1.63 -19.10 -30.04
N TYR A 387 -2.80 -19.57 -29.58
CA TYR A 387 -4.08 -18.96 -29.95
C TYR A 387 -4.20 -17.52 -29.44
N ALA A 388 -3.89 -17.28 -28.18
CA ALA A 388 -3.93 -15.97 -27.55
C ALA A 388 -3.02 -14.96 -28.29
N ARG A 389 -1.76 -15.31 -28.52
CA ARG A 389 -0.81 -14.45 -29.25
C ARG A 389 -1.25 -14.14 -30.68
N LYS A 390 -1.87 -15.11 -31.39
CA LYS A 390 -2.46 -14.86 -32.70
C LYS A 390 -3.57 -13.80 -32.65
N ASN A 391 -4.23 -13.63 -31.51
CA ASN A 391 -5.26 -12.63 -31.26
C ASN A 391 -4.73 -11.37 -30.52
N GLY A 392 -3.41 -11.21 -30.37
CA GLY A 392 -2.79 -10.07 -29.69
C GLY A 392 -2.83 -10.13 -28.18
N VAL A 393 -3.11 -11.28 -27.59
CA VAL A 393 -3.25 -11.52 -26.14
C VAL A 393 -2.09 -12.35 -25.63
N GLU A 394 -1.48 -11.94 -24.53
CA GLU A 394 -0.48 -12.75 -23.83
C GLU A 394 -1.15 -13.59 -22.73
N ILE A 395 -0.54 -14.74 -22.40
CA ILE A 395 -1.06 -15.56 -21.30
C ILE A 395 -0.21 -15.42 -20.05
N GLY A 396 -0.88 -15.52 -18.90
CA GLY A 396 -0.28 -15.57 -17.58
C GLY A 396 -0.65 -16.83 -16.82
N LEU A 397 -0.02 -17.03 -15.68
CA LEU A 397 -0.37 -18.10 -14.74
C LEU A 397 -0.26 -17.59 -13.31
N TRP A 398 -1.14 -18.11 -12.46
CA TRP A 398 -1.01 -18.02 -11.02
C TRP A 398 0.11 -18.94 -10.52
N THR A 399 0.87 -18.51 -9.52
CA THR A 399 1.88 -19.32 -8.87
C THR A 399 2.08 -18.93 -7.40
N GLN A 400 2.38 -19.91 -6.58
CA GLN A 400 2.81 -19.74 -5.19
C GLN A 400 4.08 -20.50 -4.88
N SER A 401 4.69 -21.14 -5.88
CA SER A 401 5.82 -22.03 -5.67
C SER A 401 7.15 -21.40 -6.06
N ASP A 402 8.22 -22.05 -5.69
CA ASP A 402 9.53 -21.78 -6.28
C ASP A 402 9.49 -21.94 -7.80
N LEU A 403 10.45 -21.33 -8.47
CA LEU A 403 10.54 -21.34 -9.93
C LEU A 403 10.77 -22.76 -10.51
N HIS A 404 11.33 -23.65 -9.70
CA HIS A 404 11.57 -25.05 -10.06
C HIS A 404 10.94 -25.99 -9.03
N PRO A 405 10.59 -27.23 -9.44
CA PRO A 405 10.11 -28.25 -8.53
C PRO A 405 11.13 -28.53 -7.42
N LYS A 406 10.63 -28.79 -6.20
CA LYS A 406 11.43 -29.25 -5.08
C LYS A 406 11.06 -30.67 -4.69
N GLU A 407 12.05 -31.53 -4.57
CA GLU A 407 11.86 -32.90 -4.12
C GLU A 407 11.35 -32.93 -2.67
N GLY A 408 10.42 -33.83 -2.37
CA GLY A 408 9.86 -34.03 -1.03
C GLY A 408 8.84 -32.97 -0.57
N VAL A 409 8.48 -31.98 -1.39
CA VAL A 409 7.43 -31.01 -1.09
C VAL A 409 6.09 -31.37 -1.75
N SER A 410 5.05 -30.61 -1.43
CA SER A 410 3.70 -30.88 -1.96
C SER A 410 3.66 -30.76 -3.49
N ALA A 411 2.71 -31.46 -4.09
CA ALA A 411 2.47 -31.44 -5.53
C ALA A 411 2.30 -30.02 -6.11
N LEU A 412 1.68 -29.13 -5.35
CA LEU A 412 1.50 -27.73 -5.74
C LEU A 412 2.84 -27.00 -5.95
N LEU A 413 3.88 -27.38 -5.21
CA LEU A 413 5.22 -26.82 -5.30
C LEU A 413 6.12 -27.57 -6.28
N GLN A 414 5.60 -28.57 -6.97
CA GLN A 414 6.33 -29.34 -7.98
C GLN A 414 6.25 -28.75 -9.39
N ARG A 415 5.57 -27.62 -9.57
CA ARG A 415 5.48 -26.98 -10.89
C ARG A 415 6.83 -26.42 -11.32
N ASP A 416 7.17 -26.59 -12.57
CA ASP A 416 8.32 -25.98 -13.23
C ASP A 416 7.90 -24.71 -13.96
N ILE A 417 7.91 -23.58 -13.24
CA ILE A 417 7.51 -22.28 -13.76
C ILE A 417 8.43 -21.84 -14.91
N VAL A 418 9.72 -22.15 -14.84
CA VAL A 418 10.68 -21.84 -15.91
C VAL A 418 10.33 -22.59 -17.19
N LYS A 419 9.96 -23.86 -17.09
CA LYS A 419 9.50 -24.64 -18.22
C LYS A 419 8.18 -24.11 -18.80
N GLU A 420 7.23 -23.72 -17.95
CA GLU A 420 5.95 -23.13 -18.39
C GLU A 420 6.18 -21.81 -19.15
N VAL A 421 7.06 -20.94 -18.66
CA VAL A 421 7.43 -19.71 -19.36
C VAL A 421 8.11 -19.98 -20.70
N ARG A 422 9.07 -20.92 -20.73
CA ARG A 422 9.85 -21.22 -21.92
C ARG A 422 9.06 -22.01 -22.96
N ASP A 423 8.38 -23.08 -22.55
CA ASP A 423 7.78 -24.06 -23.46
C ASP A 423 6.35 -23.66 -23.87
N ALA A 424 5.57 -23.06 -22.97
CA ALA A 424 4.22 -22.58 -23.26
C ALA A 424 4.15 -21.06 -23.55
N GLY A 425 5.22 -20.32 -23.28
CA GLY A 425 5.32 -18.89 -23.58
C GLY A 425 4.49 -18.02 -22.64
N VAL A 426 4.39 -18.40 -21.36
CA VAL A 426 3.78 -17.59 -20.32
C VAL A 426 4.56 -16.28 -20.15
N ARG A 427 3.84 -15.15 -20.06
CA ARG A 427 4.43 -13.80 -19.98
C ARG A 427 4.06 -13.04 -18.72
N VAL A 428 3.01 -13.44 -18.01
CA VAL A 428 2.53 -12.82 -16.78
C VAL A 428 2.51 -13.87 -15.68
N LEU A 429 3.07 -13.54 -14.52
CA LEU A 429 2.99 -14.39 -13.33
C LEU A 429 2.29 -13.62 -12.23
N LYS A 430 1.15 -14.14 -11.74
CA LYS A 430 0.54 -13.70 -10.51
C LYS A 430 1.18 -14.47 -9.36
N THR A 431 2.03 -13.81 -8.59
CA THR A 431 2.61 -14.37 -7.38
C THR A 431 1.63 -14.17 -6.21
N ASP A 432 1.33 -15.22 -5.46
CA ASP A 432 0.28 -15.20 -4.45
C ASP A 432 0.69 -16.00 -3.20
N VAL A 433 0.00 -15.75 -2.10
CA VAL A 433 0.00 -16.38 -0.78
C VAL A 433 1.36 -16.71 -0.14
N ALA A 434 2.19 -17.54 -0.71
CA ALA A 434 3.41 -18.06 -0.08
C ALA A 434 4.71 -17.42 -0.57
N TRP A 435 4.61 -16.45 -1.46
CA TRP A 435 5.78 -15.83 -2.08
C TRP A 435 6.52 -14.87 -1.18
N VAL A 436 5.86 -14.36 -0.18
CA VAL A 436 6.39 -13.36 0.76
C VAL A 436 6.76 -14.01 2.08
N GLY A 437 6.73 -15.31 2.13
CA GLY A 437 7.09 -16.07 3.29
C GLY A 437 8.57 -16.03 3.48
N ALA A 438 8.96 -15.60 4.54
CA ALA A 438 10.18 -15.77 5.14
C ALA A 438 11.31 -15.19 5.48
#